data_ee33ecc476bf396d87918f39a6beda48
#
_entry.id   ee33ecc476bf396d87918f39a6beda48
#
_cell.length_a   1.000
_cell.length_b   1.000
_cell.length_c   1.000
_cell.angle_alpha   90.00
_cell.angle_beta   90.00
_cell.angle_gamma   90.00
#
_symmetry.space_group_name_H-M   'P 1'
#
loop_
_entity.id
_entity.type
_entity.pdbx_description
1 polymer ?
#
loop_
_entity_poly.entity_id
_entity_poly.type
_entity_poly.pdbx_seq_one_letter_code
_entity_poly.pdbx_strand_id
1 'polypeptide(L)' 'MAFTFNPDFPDATNEQKWEQLRLWRNAKLVASDWTQVADAPVDKSAWATYRQALRDLPAQGGVADDAIIPNEPN' A
#
# COMPACT_ATOMS: atom_id res chain seq x y z
N MET A 1 -4.95 8.49 -1.84
CA MET A 1 -6.26 7.85 -1.64
C MET A 1 -6.15 6.67 -0.71
N ALA A 2 -7.03 6.58 0.25
CA ALA A 2 -7.06 5.43 1.15
C ALA A 2 -7.57 4.19 0.41
N PHE A 3 -7.05 3.03 0.78
CA PHE A 3 -7.52 1.76 0.27
C PHE A 3 -8.91 1.43 0.83
N THR A 4 -9.78 0.90 -0.02
CA THR A 4 -11.06 0.33 0.42
C THR A 4 -11.24 -1.03 -0.24
N PHE A 5 -11.80 -1.99 0.50
CA PHE A 5 -12.13 -3.29 -0.07
C PHE A 5 -13.27 -3.16 -1.08
N ASN A 6 -13.23 -4.02 -2.09
CA ASN A 6 -14.26 -4.01 -3.13
C ASN A 6 -15.63 -4.32 -2.50
N PRO A 7 -16.61 -3.40 -2.57
CA PRO A 7 -17.93 -3.61 -1.97
C PRO A 7 -18.76 -4.69 -2.69
N ASP A 8 -18.35 -5.09 -3.90
CA ASP A 8 -19.04 -6.14 -4.65
C ASP A 8 -18.73 -7.54 -4.10
N PHE A 9 -17.79 -7.65 -3.17
CA PHE A 9 -17.41 -8.93 -2.55
C PHE A 9 -17.49 -8.83 -1.02
N PRO A 10 -18.69 -8.65 -0.46
CA PRO A 10 -18.83 -8.48 1.00
C PRO A 10 -18.47 -9.72 1.79
N ASP A 11 -18.51 -10.91 1.15
CA ASP A 11 -18.21 -12.18 1.79
C ASP A 11 -16.77 -12.64 1.53
N ALA A 12 -15.90 -11.75 1.06
CA ALA A 12 -14.50 -12.09 0.80
C ALA A 12 -13.83 -12.62 2.06
N THR A 13 -13.06 -13.70 1.91
CA THR A 13 -12.28 -14.27 3.02
C THR A 13 -11.14 -13.34 3.40
N ASN A 14 -10.56 -13.54 4.60
CA ASN A 14 -9.40 -12.77 5.03
C ASN A 14 -8.24 -12.90 4.03
N GLU A 15 -8.01 -14.10 3.50
CA GLU A 15 -6.97 -14.34 2.48
C GLU A 15 -7.24 -13.53 1.22
N GLN A 16 -8.48 -13.50 0.75
CA GLN A 16 -8.86 -12.72 -0.42
C GLN A 16 -8.69 -11.24 -0.18
N LYS A 17 -9.00 -10.74 1.01
CA LYS A 17 -8.78 -9.35 1.39
C LYS A 17 -7.30 -9.00 1.42
N TRP A 18 -6.45 -9.88 1.96
CA TRP A 18 -5.00 -9.68 1.94
C TRP A 18 -4.47 -9.66 0.51
N GLU A 19 -5.01 -10.49 -0.37
CA GLU A 19 -4.63 -10.48 -1.78
C GLU A 19 -4.97 -9.15 -2.44
N GLN A 20 -6.16 -8.60 -2.18
CA GLN A 20 -6.53 -7.27 -2.66
C GLN A 20 -5.56 -6.20 -2.18
N LEU A 21 -5.19 -6.25 -0.90
CA LEU A 21 -4.21 -5.32 -0.33
C LEU A 21 -2.85 -5.43 -1.02
N ARG A 22 -2.39 -6.65 -1.27
CA ARG A 22 -1.10 -6.86 -1.96
C ARG A 22 -1.12 -6.33 -3.38
N LEU A 23 -2.20 -6.53 -4.11
CA LEU A 23 -2.35 -6.00 -5.47
C LEU A 23 -2.35 -4.47 -5.46
N TRP A 24 -3.09 -3.87 -4.55
CA TRP A 24 -3.10 -2.42 -4.37
C TRP A 24 -1.71 -1.88 -4.03
N ARG A 25 -1.03 -2.54 -3.08
CA ARG A 25 0.33 -2.19 -2.67
C ARG A 25 1.29 -2.23 -3.86
N ASN A 26 1.24 -3.31 -4.66
CA ASN A 26 2.11 -3.46 -5.81
C ASN A 26 1.88 -2.35 -6.82
N ALA A 27 0.62 -1.99 -7.07
CA ALA A 27 0.29 -0.88 -7.95
C ALA A 27 0.84 0.44 -7.43
N LYS A 28 0.76 0.68 -6.11
CA LYS A 28 1.29 1.89 -5.49
C LYS A 28 2.82 1.94 -5.54
N LEU A 29 3.48 0.79 -5.37
CA LEU A 29 4.94 0.73 -5.50
C LEU A 29 5.38 1.06 -6.92
N VAL A 30 4.73 0.51 -7.93
CA VAL A 30 5.02 0.82 -9.34
C VAL A 30 4.76 2.31 -9.62
N ALA A 31 3.62 2.82 -9.17
CA ALA A 31 3.25 4.22 -9.42
C ALA A 31 4.19 5.21 -8.75
N SER A 32 4.89 4.81 -7.68
CA SER A 32 5.79 5.69 -6.93
C SER A 32 7.28 5.44 -7.20
N ASP A 33 7.64 4.52 -8.12
CA ASP A 33 9.05 4.24 -8.43
C ASP A 33 9.81 5.48 -8.88
N TRP A 34 9.16 6.37 -9.62
CA TRP A 34 9.78 7.60 -10.12
C TRP A 34 10.26 8.52 -9.00
N THR A 35 9.69 8.42 -7.80
CA THR A 35 10.06 9.27 -6.67
C THR A 35 11.47 8.99 -6.16
N GLN A 36 12.05 7.85 -6.53
CA GLN A 36 13.35 7.41 -6.05
C GLN A 36 14.49 7.69 -7.03
N VAL A 37 14.18 8.28 -8.21
CA VAL A 37 15.23 8.69 -9.14
C VAL A 37 15.94 9.92 -8.61
N ALA A 38 17.21 10.12 -9.03
CA ALA A 38 18.11 11.12 -8.43
C ALA A 38 17.58 12.56 -8.55
N ASP A 39 16.85 12.88 -9.62
CA ASP A 39 16.35 14.23 -9.89
C ASP A 39 14.85 14.39 -9.69
N ALA A 40 14.20 13.45 -8.98
CA ALA A 40 12.79 13.56 -8.69
C ALA A 40 12.50 14.81 -7.84
N PRO A 41 11.53 15.67 -8.22
CA PRO A 41 11.25 16.92 -7.52
C PRO A 41 10.35 16.72 -6.29
N VAL A 42 10.69 15.74 -5.44
CA VAL A 42 9.90 15.37 -4.27
C VAL A 42 10.84 15.04 -3.10
N ASP A 43 10.28 14.98 -1.90
CA ASP A 43 11.02 14.52 -0.71
C ASP A 43 11.24 13.02 -0.79
N LYS A 44 12.40 12.62 -1.26
CA LYS A 44 12.74 11.20 -1.45
C LYS A 44 12.71 10.41 -0.15
N SER A 45 13.09 11.03 0.97
CA SER A 45 13.09 10.36 2.28
C SER A 45 11.67 10.03 2.73
N ALA A 46 10.74 10.97 2.56
CA ALA A 46 9.34 10.74 2.91
C ALA A 46 8.73 9.64 2.04
N TRP A 47 9.02 9.68 0.73
CA TRP A 47 8.53 8.65 -0.19
C TRP A 47 9.16 7.29 0.08
N ALA A 48 10.45 7.24 0.45
CA ALA A 48 11.12 6.00 0.81
C ALA A 48 10.48 5.37 2.04
N THR A 49 10.13 6.18 3.04
CA THR A 49 9.44 5.71 4.25
C THR A 49 8.06 5.14 3.91
N TYR A 50 7.31 5.84 3.07
CA TYR A 50 5.99 5.36 2.60
C TYR A 50 6.12 4.04 1.85
N ARG A 51 7.07 3.96 0.92
CA ARG A 51 7.30 2.73 0.14
C ARG A 51 7.71 1.56 1.02
N GLN A 52 8.52 1.80 2.05
CA GLN A 52 8.88 0.75 3.00
C GLN A 52 7.65 0.28 3.78
N ALA A 53 6.79 1.20 4.19
CA ALA A 53 5.55 0.85 4.87
C ALA A 53 4.63 0.01 3.97
N LEU A 54 4.60 0.30 2.66
CA LEU A 54 3.87 -0.52 1.69
C LEU A 54 4.42 -1.94 1.62
N ARG A 55 5.75 -2.09 1.58
CA ARG A 55 6.38 -3.41 1.56
C ARG A 55 6.09 -4.20 2.82
N ASP A 56 6.03 -3.51 3.97
CA ASP A 56 5.80 -4.14 5.27
C ASP A 56 4.32 -4.43 5.53
N LEU A 57 3.42 -3.94 4.69
CA LEU A 57 1.98 -4.07 4.91
C LEU A 57 1.54 -5.53 5.15
N PRO A 58 1.93 -6.51 4.32
CA PRO A 58 1.53 -7.90 4.58
C PRO A 58 2.13 -8.48 5.86
N ALA A 59 3.25 -7.95 6.33
CA ALA A 59 3.92 -8.43 7.54
C ALA A 59 3.13 -8.09 8.81
N GLN A 60 2.15 -7.19 8.74
CA GLN A 60 1.28 -6.91 9.88
C GLN A 60 0.47 -8.14 10.30
N GLY A 61 0.11 -9.00 9.34
CA GLY A 61 -0.63 -10.22 9.62
C GLY A 61 -2.02 -9.96 10.18
N GLY A 62 -2.63 -11.02 10.70
CA GLY A 62 -3.95 -10.90 11.32
C GLY A 62 -5.08 -10.66 10.36
N VAL A 63 -6.07 -9.88 10.79
CA VAL A 63 -7.27 -9.57 10.00
C VAL A 63 -6.99 -8.40 9.06
N ALA A 64 -7.23 -8.62 7.76
CA ALA A 64 -6.95 -7.60 6.74
C ALA A 64 -7.73 -6.30 6.98
N ASP A 65 -8.94 -6.39 7.53
CA ASP A 65 -9.76 -5.21 7.86
C ASP A 65 -9.07 -4.29 8.86
N ASP A 66 -8.18 -4.84 9.70
CA ASP A 66 -7.46 -4.09 10.74
C ASP A 66 -6.10 -3.59 10.28
N ALA A 67 -5.72 -3.85 9.03
CA ALA A 67 -4.41 -3.43 8.53
C ALA A 67 -4.28 -1.91 8.53
N ILE A 68 -3.11 -1.43 8.97
CA ILE A 68 -2.80 0.00 8.98
C ILE A 68 -2.28 0.37 7.58
N ILE A 69 -3.07 1.15 6.86
CA ILE A 69 -2.76 1.53 5.49
C ILE A 69 -1.85 2.77 5.50
N PRO A 70 -0.67 2.72 4.85
CA PRO A 70 0.21 3.89 4.81
C PRO A 70 -0.43 5.04 4.03
N ASN A 71 -0.13 6.28 4.46
CA ASN A 71 -0.56 7.49 3.78
C ASN A 71 0.54 8.01 2.87
N GLU A 72 0.18 8.42 1.67
CA GLU A 72 1.12 9.02 0.73
C GLU A 72 1.68 10.33 1.28
N PRO A 73 2.99 10.60 1.10
CA PRO A 73 3.55 11.92 1.40
C PRO A 73 2.96 12.98 0.46
N ASN A 74 2.91 14.18 0.93
CA ASN A 74 2.46 15.32 0.12
C ASN A 74 3.55 15.76 -0.86
#